data_5c2b87030baf6a8bf334f2fdb9299c9f
#
_entry.id   5c2b87030baf6a8bf334f2fdb9299c9f
#
_cell.length_a   1.000
_cell.length_b   1.000
_cell.length_c   1.000
_cell.angle_alpha   90.00
_cell.angle_beta   90.00
_cell.angle_gamma   90.00
#
_symmetry.space_group_name_H-M   'P 1'
#
loop_
_entity.id
_entity.type
_entity.pdbx_description
1 polymer ?
#
loop_
_entity_poly.entity_id
_entity_poly.type
_entity_poly.pdbx_seq_one_letter_code
_entity_poly.pdbx_strand_id
1 'polypeptide(L)'
;MGSAVTALRALEAVAARQPMGVSELARRLDISKPAAQRALRTLADEQWIQRSEQQPGRWVLTVKVLGVADRIGQELGLREAARPAMAELVRITGEATHLSVLDGVDVVTIDEIESTEVLRIHWPIGTRARAYAAANGKAMLAALPEDQLANHLPDELDAFTENTITNIGELRRELAEIRRRGYAVQRGELRTDVASIAAYICAQAGQPVASLSIFMPIQRFPADGPTALGRLVTEAAAKVSAGLELRST
;
A
#
# COMPACT_ATOMS: atom_id res chain seq x y z
N MET A 1 -11.09 -19.88 17.53
CA MET A 1 -10.09 -18.85 17.18
C MET A 1 -9.24 -18.59 18.43
N GLY A 2 -7.91 -18.63 18.35
CA GLY A 2 -7.03 -18.43 19.51
C GLY A 2 -7.13 -17.00 20.07
N SER A 3 -6.92 -16.81 21.37
CA SER A 3 -7.07 -15.49 22.03
C SER A 3 -6.15 -14.41 21.46
N ALA A 4 -4.92 -14.77 21.06
CA ALA A 4 -3.96 -13.86 20.43
C ALA A 4 -4.46 -13.36 19.07
N VAL A 5 -4.98 -14.25 18.21
CA VAL A 5 -5.56 -13.88 16.92
C VAL A 5 -6.75 -12.93 17.09
N THR A 6 -7.59 -13.20 18.10
CA THR A 6 -8.74 -12.32 18.39
C THR A 6 -8.29 -10.93 18.84
N ALA A 7 -7.23 -10.84 19.66
CA ALA A 7 -6.70 -9.55 20.11
C ALA A 7 -6.09 -8.75 18.93
N LEU A 8 -5.31 -9.38 18.05
CA LEU A 8 -4.75 -8.72 16.87
C LEU A 8 -5.86 -8.21 15.94
N ARG A 9 -6.86 -9.03 15.62
CA ARG A 9 -8.02 -8.60 14.82
C ARG A 9 -8.82 -7.47 15.49
N ALA A 10 -8.90 -7.48 16.83
CA ALA A 10 -9.54 -6.39 17.55
C ALA A 10 -8.75 -5.07 17.44
N LEU A 11 -7.41 -5.13 17.48
CA LEU A 11 -6.54 -3.98 17.26
C LEU A 11 -6.74 -3.38 15.86
N GLU A 12 -6.73 -4.22 14.83
CA GLU A 12 -7.00 -3.82 13.43
C GLU A 12 -8.40 -3.20 13.28
N ALA A 13 -9.41 -3.80 13.91
CA ALA A 13 -10.78 -3.28 13.86
C ALA A 13 -10.89 -1.90 14.52
N VAL A 14 -10.22 -1.68 15.65
CA VAL A 14 -10.16 -0.36 16.32
C VAL A 14 -9.40 0.62 15.44
N ALA A 15 -8.28 0.22 14.83
CA ALA A 15 -7.50 1.07 13.93
C ALA A 15 -8.35 1.55 12.73
N ALA A 16 -9.10 0.63 12.13
CA ALA A 16 -9.92 0.93 10.94
C ALA A 16 -11.12 1.86 11.23
N ARG A 17 -11.63 1.86 12.48
CA ARG A 17 -12.78 2.69 12.88
C ARG A 17 -12.79 2.93 14.37
N GLN A 18 -12.33 4.08 14.78
CA GLN A 18 -12.33 4.51 16.17
C GLN A 18 -13.16 5.80 16.36
N PRO A 19 -13.76 5.98 17.55
CA PRO A 19 -13.71 5.10 18.72
C PRO A 19 -14.65 3.89 18.58
N MET A 20 -14.20 2.69 19.05
CA MET A 20 -14.86 1.38 18.88
C MET A 20 -15.52 0.91 20.18
N GLY A 21 -16.80 0.50 20.11
CA GLY A 21 -17.53 -0.10 21.23
C GLY A 21 -17.46 -1.63 21.24
N VAL A 22 -17.62 -2.27 22.43
CA VAL A 22 -17.59 -3.74 22.59
C VAL A 22 -18.61 -4.45 21.67
N SER A 23 -19.86 -3.97 21.62
CA SER A 23 -20.91 -4.58 20.80
C SER A 23 -20.67 -4.42 19.30
N GLU A 24 -20.05 -3.32 18.88
CA GLU A 24 -19.66 -3.03 17.51
C GLU A 24 -18.51 -3.97 17.09
N LEU A 25 -17.49 -4.10 17.92
CA LEU A 25 -16.39 -5.04 17.71
C LEU A 25 -16.89 -6.49 17.62
N ALA A 26 -17.78 -6.91 18.52
CA ALA A 26 -18.34 -8.25 18.52
C ALA A 26 -19.03 -8.59 17.19
N ARG A 27 -19.84 -7.67 16.66
CA ARG A 27 -20.51 -7.83 15.35
C ARG A 27 -19.51 -7.84 14.19
N ARG A 28 -18.51 -6.94 14.22
CA ARG A 28 -17.54 -6.81 13.13
C ARG A 28 -16.66 -8.05 12.97
N LEU A 29 -16.29 -8.67 14.08
CA LEU A 29 -15.43 -9.86 14.10
C LEU A 29 -16.20 -11.19 14.15
N ASP A 30 -17.54 -11.13 14.20
CA ASP A 30 -18.41 -12.29 14.40
C ASP A 30 -18.02 -13.14 15.61
N ILE A 31 -17.87 -12.46 16.77
CA ILE A 31 -17.49 -13.09 18.05
C ILE A 31 -18.48 -12.69 19.15
N SER A 32 -18.49 -13.46 20.25
CA SER A 32 -19.32 -13.12 21.41
C SER A 32 -18.86 -11.82 22.10
N LYS A 33 -19.78 -11.07 22.70
CA LYS A 33 -19.44 -9.86 23.48
C LYS A 33 -18.41 -10.12 24.59
N PRO A 34 -18.47 -11.23 25.36
CA PRO A 34 -17.43 -11.55 26.31
C PRO A 34 -16.05 -11.75 25.68
N ALA A 35 -15.98 -12.35 24.47
CA ALA A 35 -14.73 -12.50 23.74
C ALA A 35 -14.17 -11.16 23.27
N ALA A 36 -15.02 -10.29 22.69
CA ALA A 36 -14.64 -8.93 22.30
C ALA A 36 -14.16 -8.11 23.51
N GLN A 37 -14.84 -8.23 24.65
CA GLN A 37 -14.45 -7.52 25.87
C GLN A 37 -13.10 -7.99 26.43
N ARG A 38 -12.82 -9.31 26.38
CA ARG A 38 -11.49 -9.85 26.78
C ARG A 38 -10.41 -9.33 25.86
N ALA A 39 -10.62 -9.36 24.53
CA ALA A 39 -9.66 -8.86 23.57
C ALA A 39 -9.32 -7.38 23.79
N LEU A 40 -10.35 -6.53 23.96
CA LEU A 40 -10.15 -5.10 24.26
C LEU A 40 -9.43 -4.87 25.59
N ARG A 41 -9.73 -5.69 26.61
CA ARG A 41 -9.04 -5.58 27.90
C ARG A 41 -7.57 -5.97 27.77
N THR A 42 -7.24 -7.09 27.11
CA THR A 42 -5.86 -7.50 26.82
C THR A 42 -5.08 -6.39 26.09
N LEU A 43 -5.68 -5.80 25.05
CA LEU A 43 -5.05 -4.69 24.33
C LEU A 43 -4.84 -3.44 25.18
N ALA A 44 -5.76 -3.16 26.11
CA ALA A 44 -5.65 -2.02 27.02
C ALA A 44 -4.61 -2.26 28.11
N ASP A 45 -4.56 -3.47 28.69
CA ASP A 45 -3.57 -3.87 29.69
C ASP A 45 -2.15 -3.77 29.11
N GLU A 46 -2.00 -4.10 27.82
CA GLU A 46 -0.76 -3.95 27.04
C GLU A 46 -0.58 -2.55 26.42
N GLN A 47 -1.43 -1.57 26.76
CA GLN A 47 -1.34 -0.17 26.33
C GLN A 47 -1.41 0.07 24.81
N TRP A 48 -2.00 -0.86 24.04
CA TRP A 48 -2.24 -0.66 22.60
C TRP A 48 -3.45 0.24 22.34
N ILE A 49 -4.46 0.16 23.21
CA ILE A 49 -5.67 0.97 23.16
C ILE A 49 -5.94 1.59 24.53
N GLN A 50 -6.74 2.65 24.56
CA GLN A 50 -7.21 3.30 25.77
C GLN A 50 -8.69 3.67 25.65
N ARG A 51 -9.31 4.04 26.77
CA ARG A 51 -10.68 4.55 26.77
C ARG A 51 -10.73 5.90 26.06
N SER A 52 -11.76 6.09 25.23
CA SER A 52 -12.02 7.40 24.64
C SER A 52 -12.50 8.38 25.71
N GLU A 53 -11.85 9.52 25.80
CA GLU A 53 -12.30 10.62 26.69
C GLU A 53 -13.59 11.28 26.19
N GLN A 54 -13.75 11.35 24.85
CA GLN A 54 -14.88 11.99 24.20
C GLN A 54 -16.14 11.10 24.18
N GLN A 55 -15.99 9.78 24.16
CA GLN A 55 -17.09 8.82 24.08
C GLN A 55 -16.93 7.70 25.12
N PRO A 56 -17.54 7.86 26.31
CA PRO A 56 -17.46 6.84 27.37
C PRO A 56 -17.86 5.46 26.90
N GLY A 57 -17.10 4.43 27.34
CA GLY A 57 -17.34 3.04 26.98
C GLY A 57 -16.77 2.60 25.62
N ARG A 58 -16.13 3.50 24.89
CA ARG A 58 -15.45 3.21 23.63
C ARG A 58 -13.93 3.24 23.77
N TRP A 59 -13.25 2.69 22.77
CA TRP A 59 -11.81 2.48 22.75
C TRP A 59 -11.18 3.15 21.53
N VAL A 60 -9.98 3.70 21.73
CA VAL A 60 -9.14 4.33 20.69
C VAL A 60 -7.72 3.79 20.80
N LEU A 61 -6.97 3.87 19.72
CA LEU A 61 -5.54 3.53 19.71
C LEU A 61 -4.74 4.48 20.61
N THR A 62 -3.64 3.97 21.16
CA THR A 62 -2.63 4.78 21.84
C THR A 62 -1.50 5.14 20.88
N VAL A 63 -0.65 6.08 21.28
CA VAL A 63 0.59 6.45 20.56
C VAL A 63 1.61 5.30 20.48
N LYS A 64 1.45 4.23 21.26
CA LYS A 64 2.32 3.04 21.19
C LYS A 64 2.39 2.46 19.78
N VAL A 65 1.29 2.52 19.02
CA VAL A 65 1.23 2.04 17.63
C VAL A 65 2.21 2.80 16.73
N LEU A 66 2.37 4.11 16.93
CA LEU A 66 3.33 4.93 16.18
C LEU A 66 4.76 4.47 16.42
N GLY A 67 5.12 4.16 17.67
CA GLY A 67 6.46 3.70 18.01
C GLY A 67 6.84 2.36 17.39
N VAL A 68 5.86 1.49 17.12
CA VAL A 68 6.08 0.22 16.40
C VAL A 68 6.16 0.47 14.90
N ALA A 69 5.27 1.28 14.34
CA ALA A 69 5.23 1.62 12.92
C ALA A 69 6.48 2.39 12.48
N ASP A 70 7.00 3.26 13.33
CA ASP A 70 8.19 4.07 13.05
C ASP A 70 9.42 3.22 12.75
N ARG A 71 9.57 2.09 13.45
CA ARG A 71 10.69 1.16 13.23
C ARG A 71 10.70 0.54 11.83
N ILE A 72 9.54 0.34 11.20
CA ILE A 72 9.45 -0.20 9.85
C ILE A 72 9.99 0.81 8.82
N GLY A 73 9.79 2.10 9.06
CA GLY A 73 10.24 3.18 8.15
C GLY A 73 11.68 3.65 8.38
N GLN A 74 12.22 3.46 9.60
CA GLN A 74 13.55 3.97 9.97
C GLN A 74 14.69 3.21 9.31
N GLU A 75 14.56 1.89 9.10
CA GLU A 75 15.64 1.07 8.52
C GLU A 75 16.06 1.51 7.11
N LEU A 76 15.17 2.17 6.36
CA LEU A 76 15.45 2.58 4.98
C LEU A 76 15.30 4.09 4.72
N GLY A 77 14.73 4.87 5.64
CA GLY A 77 14.45 6.29 5.43
C GLY A 77 13.54 6.57 4.21
N LEU A 78 12.81 5.54 3.75
CA LEU A 78 12.04 5.55 2.51
C LEU A 78 11.00 6.68 2.45
N ARG A 79 10.23 6.85 3.53
CA ARG A 79 9.18 7.88 3.58
C ARG A 79 9.76 9.28 3.44
N GLU A 80 10.81 9.57 4.20
CA GLU A 80 11.48 10.87 4.17
C GLU A 80 12.11 11.15 2.81
N ALA A 81 12.75 10.14 2.20
CA ALA A 81 13.35 10.28 0.88
C ALA A 81 12.29 10.45 -0.22
N ALA A 82 11.15 9.77 -0.12
CA ALA A 82 10.12 9.79 -1.14
C ALA A 82 9.20 11.03 -1.08
N ARG A 83 8.91 11.58 0.10
CA ARG A 83 7.93 12.66 0.28
C ARG A 83 8.13 13.88 -0.62
N PRO A 84 9.35 14.42 -0.84
CA PRO A 84 9.53 15.54 -1.77
C PRO A 84 9.15 15.20 -3.20
N ALA A 85 9.50 14.00 -3.67
CA ALA A 85 9.16 13.53 -5.01
C ALA A 85 7.65 13.27 -5.16
N MET A 86 7.00 12.69 -4.14
CA MET A 86 5.54 12.51 -4.07
C MET A 86 4.81 13.85 -4.15
N ALA A 87 5.22 14.83 -3.34
CA ALA A 87 4.61 16.17 -3.34
C ALA A 87 4.72 16.86 -4.70
N GLU A 88 5.87 16.72 -5.37
CA GLU A 88 6.07 17.27 -6.70
C GLU A 88 5.18 16.57 -7.76
N LEU A 89 5.00 15.25 -7.69
CA LEU A 89 4.07 14.54 -8.56
C LEU A 89 2.63 15.03 -8.37
N VAL A 90 2.16 15.17 -7.13
CA VAL A 90 0.81 15.72 -6.86
C VAL A 90 0.69 17.14 -7.40
N ARG A 91 1.70 17.99 -7.20
CA ARG A 91 1.70 19.37 -7.72
C ARG A 91 1.58 19.43 -9.24
N ILE A 92 2.24 18.51 -9.97
CA ILE A 92 2.23 18.49 -11.43
C ILE A 92 0.95 17.88 -11.97
N THR A 93 0.47 16.79 -11.36
CA THR A 93 -0.61 15.96 -11.91
C THR A 93 -1.98 16.25 -11.30
N GLY A 94 -2.04 16.82 -10.10
CA GLY A 94 -3.25 16.92 -9.28
C GLY A 94 -3.69 15.60 -8.65
N GLU A 95 -3.09 14.47 -9.02
CA GLU A 95 -3.50 13.12 -8.64
C GLU A 95 -2.79 12.62 -7.38
N ALA A 96 -3.43 11.67 -6.69
CA ALA A 96 -2.83 11.04 -5.50
C ALA A 96 -1.56 10.29 -5.86
N THR A 97 -0.58 10.33 -4.94
CA THR A 97 0.64 9.54 -5.05
C THR A 97 0.82 8.63 -3.85
N HIS A 98 1.27 7.39 -4.12
CA HIS A 98 1.50 6.40 -3.08
C HIS A 98 2.93 5.88 -3.13
N LEU A 99 3.49 5.65 -1.95
CA LEU A 99 4.70 4.87 -1.74
C LEU A 99 4.28 3.48 -1.22
N SER A 100 4.76 2.43 -1.86
CA SER A 100 4.36 1.06 -1.53
C SER A 100 5.54 0.11 -1.51
N VAL A 101 5.42 -0.98 -0.73
CA VAL A 101 6.43 -2.06 -0.61
C VAL A 101 5.79 -3.42 -0.90
N LEU A 102 6.58 -4.40 -1.33
CA LEU A 102 6.13 -5.79 -1.41
C LEU A 102 6.11 -6.43 -0.02
N ASP A 103 5.04 -7.19 0.24
CA ASP A 103 4.90 -8.03 1.42
C ASP A 103 4.25 -9.36 1.03
N GLY A 104 5.07 -10.38 0.84
CA GLY A 104 4.67 -11.65 0.26
C GLY A 104 4.16 -11.45 -1.17
N VAL A 105 2.93 -11.89 -1.45
CA VAL A 105 2.27 -11.77 -2.76
C VAL A 105 1.49 -10.47 -2.96
N ASP A 106 1.50 -9.61 -1.94
CA ASP A 106 0.79 -8.34 -1.94
C ASP A 106 1.75 -7.16 -2.05
N VAL A 107 1.23 -6.04 -2.50
CA VAL A 107 1.83 -4.72 -2.36
C VAL A 107 1.06 -3.94 -1.30
N VAL A 108 1.79 -3.25 -0.40
CA VAL A 108 1.23 -2.51 0.73
C VAL A 108 1.59 -1.04 0.61
N THR A 109 0.59 -0.16 0.70
CA THR A 109 0.81 1.29 0.75
C THR A 109 1.37 1.69 2.11
N ILE A 110 2.53 2.33 2.14
CA ILE A 110 3.20 2.78 3.37
C ILE A 110 3.20 4.30 3.54
N ASP A 111 2.98 5.08 2.48
CA ASP A 111 2.76 6.53 2.54
C ASP A 111 1.88 6.99 1.38
N GLU A 112 1.16 8.11 1.59
CA GLU A 112 0.23 8.70 0.64
C GLU A 112 0.30 10.23 0.72
N ILE A 113 0.22 10.89 -0.45
CA ILE A 113 -0.17 12.29 -0.55
C ILE A 113 -1.44 12.33 -1.38
N GLU A 114 -2.51 12.83 -0.78
CA GLU A 114 -3.83 12.87 -1.39
C GLU A 114 -3.87 13.75 -2.65
N SER A 115 -4.78 13.42 -3.55
CA SER A 115 -5.11 14.25 -4.72
C SER A 115 -5.68 15.60 -4.29
N THR A 116 -5.38 16.64 -5.04
CA THR A 116 -5.99 17.97 -4.90
C THR A 116 -7.37 18.07 -5.57
N GLU A 117 -7.76 17.06 -6.32
CA GLU A 117 -9.03 17.00 -7.05
C GLU A 117 -10.22 16.68 -6.13
N VAL A 118 -11.39 17.23 -6.48
CA VAL A 118 -12.64 16.98 -5.74
C VAL A 118 -13.06 15.51 -5.81
N LEU A 119 -13.02 14.92 -7.01
CA LEU A 119 -13.22 13.49 -7.21
C LEU A 119 -11.86 12.79 -7.12
N ARG A 120 -11.65 12.04 -6.06
CA ARG A 120 -10.39 11.32 -5.83
C ARG A 120 -10.63 9.90 -5.34
N ILE A 121 -9.69 9.05 -5.61
CA ILE A 121 -9.65 7.70 -5.06
C ILE A 121 -8.94 7.77 -3.69
N HIS A 122 -9.58 7.26 -2.66
CA HIS A 122 -8.98 7.12 -1.34
C HIS A 122 -8.44 5.69 -1.18
N TRP A 123 -7.14 5.59 -0.90
CA TRP A 123 -6.43 4.33 -0.74
C TRP A 123 -5.51 4.40 0.49
N PRO A 124 -6.03 4.17 1.70
CA PRO A 124 -5.33 4.48 2.95
C PRO A 124 -3.99 3.74 3.11
N ILE A 125 -3.09 4.33 3.89
CA ILE A 125 -1.87 3.65 4.37
C ILE A 125 -2.25 2.32 5.04
N GLY A 126 -1.48 1.25 4.75
CA GLY A 126 -1.74 -0.11 5.19
C GLY A 126 -2.66 -0.91 4.25
N THR A 127 -3.23 -0.29 3.21
CA THR A 127 -4.04 -1.01 2.22
C THR A 127 -3.15 -1.98 1.44
N ARG A 128 -3.66 -3.20 1.29
CA ARG A 128 -3.02 -4.31 0.57
C ARG A 128 -3.74 -4.58 -0.74
N ALA A 129 -2.98 -4.90 -1.77
CA ALA A 129 -3.50 -5.35 -3.06
C ALA A 129 -2.60 -6.45 -3.61
N ARG A 130 -3.14 -7.37 -4.41
CA ARG A 130 -2.34 -8.36 -5.13
C ARG A 130 -1.34 -7.66 -6.03
N ALA A 131 -0.06 -7.97 -5.87
CA ALA A 131 1.03 -7.29 -6.59
C ALA A 131 0.88 -7.39 -8.12
N TYR A 132 0.39 -8.51 -8.63
CA TYR A 132 0.21 -8.72 -10.07
C TYR A 132 -0.93 -7.89 -10.69
N ALA A 133 -1.90 -7.42 -9.89
CA ALA A 133 -3.06 -6.67 -10.36
C ALA A 133 -2.95 -5.14 -10.13
N ALA A 134 -1.89 -4.69 -9.48
CA ALA A 134 -1.65 -3.28 -9.14
C ALA A 134 -0.40 -2.75 -9.85
N ALA A 135 -0.41 -1.49 -10.33
CA ALA A 135 0.74 -0.92 -11.03
C ALA A 135 2.00 -0.88 -10.15
N ASN A 136 1.87 -0.44 -8.88
CA ASN A 136 2.95 -0.42 -7.90
C ASN A 136 3.53 -1.83 -7.65
N GLY A 137 2.68 -2.85 -7.54
CA GLY A 137 3.11 -4.24 -7.43
C GLY A 137 3.81 -4.74 -8.70
N LYS A 138 3.21 -4.54 -9.89
CA LYS A 138 3.81 -4.93 -11.16
C LYS A 138 5.17 -4.24 -11.41
N ALA A 139 5.32 -2.97 -11.02
CA ALA A 139 6.59 -2.27 -11.12
C ALA A 139 7.67 -2.96 -10.28
N MET A 140 7.37 -3.35 -9.05
CA MET A 140 8.32 -4.04 -8.19
C MET A 140 8.60 -5.47 -8.68
N LEU A 141 7.57 -6.24 -9.06
CA LEU A 141 7.74 -7.58 -9.63
C LEU A 141 8.61 -7.57 -10.88
N ALA A 142 8.48 -6.55 -11.74
CA ALA A 142 9.30 -6.41 -12.93
C ALA A 142 10.78 -6.15 -12.62
N ALA A 143 11.09 -5.53 -11.49
CA ALA A 143 12.45 -5.24 -11.06
C ALA A 143 13.14 -6.38 -10.33
N LEU A 144 12.38 -7.39 -9.87
CA LEU A 144 12.94 -8.57 -9.18
C LEU A 144 13.72 -9.48 -10.16
N PRO A 145 14.79 -10.13 -9.67
CA PRO A 145 15.38 -11.29 -10.35
C PRO A 145 14.35 -12.39 -10.57
N GLU A 146 14.47 -13.14 -11.67
CA GLU A 146 13.49 -14.17 -12.06
C GLU A 146 13.34 -15.29 -11.02
N ASP A 147 14.42 -15.64 -10.33
CA ASP A 147 14.44 -16.64 -9.25
C ASP A 147 13.68 -16.19 -7.99
N GLN A 148 13.51 -14.89 -7.78
CA GLN A 148 12.76 -14.32 -6.65
C GLN A 148 11.30 -14.08 -7.01
N LEU A 149 10.96 -13.92 -8.28
CA LEU A 149 9.61 -13.60 -8.73
C LEU A 149 8.55 -14.58 -8.21
N ALA A 150 8.88 -15.88 -8.19
CA ALA A 150 7.96 -16.94 -7.74
C ALA A 150 7.54 -16.77 -6.27
N ASN A 151 8.38 -16.19 -5.42
CA ASN A 151 8.08 -15.96 -3.99
C ASN A 151 7.04 -14.86 -3.77
N HIS A 152 6.77 -14.04 -4.81
CA HIS A 152 5.87 -12.90 -4.76
C HIS A 152 4.62 -13.08 -5.64
N LEU A 153 4.39 -14.29 -6.14
CA LEU A 153 3.18 -14.63 -6.88
C LEU A 153 2.38 -15.70 -6.14
N PRO A 154 1.05 -15.62 -6.11
CA PRO A 154 0.21 -16.70 -5.61
C PRO A 154 0.22 -17.88 -6.60
N ASP A 155 -0.22 -19.05 -6.14
CA ASP A 155 -0.33 -20.25 -6.97
C ASP A 155 -1.30 -20.04 -8.16
N GLU A 156 -2.36 -19.29 -7.94
CA GLU A 156 -3.36 -18.89 -8.93
C GLU A 156 -3.55 -17.37 -8.94
N LEU A 157 -3.74 -16.81 -10.15
CA LEU A 157 -4.01 -15.39 -10.33
C LEU A 157 -5.52 -15.16 -10.38
N ASP A 158 -6.10 -14.71 -9.26
CA ASP A 158 -7.53 -14.39 -9.17
C ASP A 158 -7.91 -13.22 -10.08
N ALA A 159 -9.10 -13.30 -10.70
CA ALA A 159 -9.70 -12.18 -11.43
C ALA A 159 -10.43 -11.24 -10.46
N PHE A 160 -10.08 -9.96 -10.43
CA PHE A 160 -10.81 -8.91 -9.71
C PHE A 160 -11.79 -8.19 -10.63
N THR A 161 -11.44 -8.11 -11.91
CA THR A 161 -12.23 -7.52 -12.99
C THR A 161 -11.99 -8.33 -14.28
N GLU A 162 -12.70 -8.00 -15.32
CA GLU A 162 -12.45 -8.54 -16.68
C GLU A 162 -11.08 -8.17 -17.26
N ASN A 163 -10.44 -7.09 -16.74
CA ASN A 163 -9.15 -6.60 -17.19
C ASN A 163 -7.97 -7.20 -16.40
N THR A 164 -8.24 -7.97 -15.35
CA THR A 164 -7.17 -8.58 -14.54
C THR A 164 -6.40 -9.62 -15.37
N ILE A 165 -5.07 -9.52 -15.37
CA ILE A 165 -4.21 -10.55 -15.96
C ILE A 165 -4.25 -11.80 -15.05
N THR A 166 -4.81 -12.90 -15.57
CA THR A 166 -4.95 -14.17 -14.83
C THR A 166 -4.07 -15.29 -15.38
N ASN A 167 -3.36 -15.04 -16.48
CA ASN A 167 -2.43 -15.99 -17.07
C ASN A 167 -0.98 -15.61 -16.72
N ILE A 168 -0.24 -16.56 -16.15
CA ILE A 168 1.15 -16.32 -15.72
C ILE A 168 2.09 -15.99 -16.88
N GLY A 169 1.88 -16.57 -18.06
CA GLY A 169 2.68 -16.28 -19.25
C GLY A 169 2.42 -14.89 -19.80
N GLU A 170 1.17 -14.40 -19.68
CA GLU A 170 0.80 -13.02 -20.02
C GLU A 170 1.38 -12.02 -19.02
N LEU A 171 1.29 -12.33 -17.72
CA LEU A 171 1.93 -11.51 -16.68
C LEU A 171 3.43 -11.39 -16.91
N ARG A 172 4.13 -12.46 -17.21
CA ARG A 172 5.59 -12.43 -17.51
C ARG A 172 5.92 -11.54 -18.70
N ARG A 173 5.10 -11.55 -19.75
CA ARG A 173 5.27 -10.66 -20.90
C ARG A 173 5.06 -9.21 -20.50
N GLU A 174 4.02 -8.90 -19.71
CA GLU A 174 3.79 -7.55 -19.19
C GLU A 174 4.96 -7.10 -18.29
N LEU A 175 5.48 -7.95 -17.40
CA LEU A 175 6.65 -7.63 -16.57
C LEU A 175 7.90 -7.35 -17.41
N ALA A 176 8.11 -8.08 -18.49
CA ALA A 176 9.22 -7.82 -19.40
C ALA A 176 9.07 -6.46 -20.11
N GLU A 177 7.86 -6.09 -20.53
CA GLU A 177 7.58 -4.78 -21.09
C GLU A 177 7.75 -3.64 -20.07
N ILE A 178 7.33 -3.85 -18.82
CA ILE A 178 7.55 -2.90 -17.73
C ILE A 178 9.05 -2.68 -17.50
N ARG A 179 9.85 -3.75 -17.50
CA ARG A 179 11.31 -3.69 -17.35
C ARG A 179 11.95 -2.85 -18.47
N ARG A 180 11.46 -3.00 -19.72
CA ARG A 180 11.96 -2.28 -20.88
C ARG A 180 11.57 -0.78 -20.87
N ARG A 181 10.32 -0.44 -20.51
CA ARG A 181 9.80 0.94 -20.53
C ARG A 181 10.05 1.73 -19.23
N GLY A 182 10.37 1.04 -18.12
CA GLY A 182 10.69 1.65 -16.81
C GLY A 182 9.49 1.96 -15.92
N TYR A 183 8.26 1.71 -16.37
CA TYR A 183 7.05 1.94 -15.57
C TYR A 183 5.97 0.91 -15.84
N ALA A 184 5.17 0.63 -14.83
CA ALA A 184 3.98 -0.22 -14.91
C ALA A 184 2.72 0.62 -15.08
N VAL A 185 1.72 0.05 -15.74
CA VAL A 185 0.37 0.61 -15.87
C VAL A 185 -0.63 -0.40 -15.37
N GLN A 186 -1.64 0.07 -14.65
CA GLN A 186 -2.85 -0.67 -14.31
C GLN A 186 -4.04 0.17 -14.75
N ARG A 187 -4.95 -0.42 -15.51
CA ARG A 187 -6.15 0.24 -15.99
C ARG A 187 -7.37 -0.65 -15.80
N GLY A 188 -8.05 -0.46 -14.68
CA GLY A 188 -9.23 -1.25 -14.35
C GLY A 188 -8.95 -2.71 -13.96
N GLU A 189 -7.71 -3.11 -13.65
CA GLU A 189 -7.35 -4.50 -13.34
C GLU A 189 -7.76 -4.93 -11.92
N LEU A 190 -7.62 -4.03 -10.93
CA LEU A 190 -8.00 -4.30 -9.54
C LEU A 190 -9.41 -3.79 -9.23
N ARG A 191 -9.76 -2.64 -9.80
CA ARG A 191 -11.08 -2.00 -9.75
C ARG A 191 -11.34 -1.32 -11.08
N THR A 192 -12.53 -1.51 -11.63
CA THR A 192 -12.92 -1.02 -12.97
C THR A 192 -12.88 0.51 -13.11
N ASP A 193 -13.02 1.24 -12.00
CA ASP A 193 -13.06 2.70 -11.93
C ASP A 193 -11.69 3.37 -11.70
N VAL A 194 -10.62 2.58 -11.58
CA VAL A 194 -9.28 3.05 -11.17
C VAL A 194 -8.23 2.78 -12.23
N ALA A 195 -7.34 3.74 -12.42
CA ALA A 195 -6.09 3.56 -13.15
C ALA A 195 -4.91 4.05 -12.30
N SER A 196 -3.74 3.45 -12.51
CA SER A 196 -2.50 3.89 -11.87
C SER A 196 -1.28 3.62 -12.75
N ILE A 197 -0.23 4.42 -12.53
CA ILE A 197 1.06 4.30 -13.19
C ILE A 197 2.13 4.31 -12.11
N ALA A 198 3.10 3.40 -12.15
CA ALA A 198 4.09 3.23 -11.11
C ALA A 198 5.48 2.94 -11.64
N ALA A 199 6.51 3.35 -10.89
CA ALA A 199 7.89 2.95 -11.09
C ALA A 199 8.50 2.44 -9.78
N TYR A 200 9.44 1.51 -9.89
CA TYR A 200 10.15 0.97 -8.73
C TYR A 200 11.25 1.92 -8.24
N ILE A 201 11.53 1.83 -6.95
CA ILE A 201 12.62 2.52 -6.27
C ILE A 201 13.64 1.46 -5.86
N CYS A 202 14.91 1.70 -6.18
CA CYS A 202 16.02 0.85 -5.77
C CYS A 202 16.76 1.43 -4.58
N ALA A 203 17.26 0.53 -3.72
CA ALA A 203 18.35 0.81 -2.79
C ALA A 203 19.70 0.49 -3.44
N GLN A 204 20.76 0.42 -2.62
CA GLN A 204 22.10 0.01 -3.07
C GLN A 204 22.07 -1.31 -3.87
N ALA A 205 22.99 -1.44 -4.81
CA ALA A 205 23.12 -2.61 -5.69
C ALA A 205 21.92 -2.88 -6.62
N GLY A 206 21.03 -1.88 -6.84
CA GLY A 206 19.90 -2.02 -7.75
C GLY A 206 18.74 -2.89 -7.24
N GLN A 207 18.74 -3.21 -5.93
CA GLN A 207 17.67 -4.01 -5.34
C GLN A 207 16.39 -3.18 -5.20
N PRO A 208 15.23 -3.64 -5.74
CA PRO A 208 13.96 -2.94 -5.59
C PRO A 208 13.48 -3.02 -4.14
N VAL A 209 13.24 -1.87 -3.52
CA VAL A 209 12.81 -1.76 -2.11
C VAL A 209 11.42 -1.17 -1.96
N ALA A 210 10.96 -0.38 -2.92
CA ALA A 210 9.66 0.26 -2.91
C ALA A 210 9.20 0.59 -4.34
N SER A 211 8.00 1.11 -4.46
CA SER A 211 7.47 1.71 -5.69
C SER A 211 6.75 3.02 -5.40
N LEU A 212 6.85 3.93 -6.35
CA LEU A 212 6.14 5.20 -6.37
C LEU A 212 5.06 5.15 -7.44
N SER A 213 3.83 5.57 -7.14
CA SER A 213 2.73 5.53 -8.09
C SER A 213 1.88 6.80 -8.10
N ILE A 214 1.31 7.11 -9.28
CA ILE A 214 0.24 8.09 -9.50
C ILE A 214 -1.06 7.31 -9.60
N PHE A 215 -2.08 7.69 -8.86
CA PHE A 215 -3.35 6.97 -8.71
C PHE A 215 -4.52 7.88 -9.05
N MET A 216 -5.40 7.48 -9.98
CA MET A 216 -6.44 8.35 -10.54
C MET A 216 -7.72 7.58 -10.85
N PRO A 217 -8.88 8.25 -10.91
CA PRO A 217 -10.06 7.72 -11.57
C PRO A 217 -9.76 7.40 -13.05
N ILE A 218 -10.29 6.28 -13.55
CA ILE A 218 -10.00 5.79 -14.91
C ILE A 218 -10.36 6.81 -16.01
N GLN A 219 -11.35 7.67 -15.74
CA GLN A 219 -11.80 8.72 -16.67
C GLN A 219 -10.74 9.81 -16.89
N ARG A 220 -9.80 9.98 -15.95
CA ARG A 220 -8.69 10.94 -16.08
C ARG A 220 -7.40 10.30 -16.62
N PHE A 221 -7.46 9.00 -16.91
CA PHE A 221 -6.31 8.37 -17.58
C PHE A 221 -6.09 9.03 -18.94
N PRO A 222 -4.84 9.43 -19.29
CA PRO A 222 -4.56 10.17 -20.50
C PRO A 222 -5.04 9.46 -21.78
N ALA A 223 -5.79 10.18 -22.64
CA ALA A 223 -6.31 9.63 -23.89
C ALA A 223 -5.20 9.30 -24.91
N ASP A 224 -4.09 10.05 -24.85
CA ASP A 224 -2.87 9.87 -25.65
C ASP A 224 -1.90 8.83 -25.08
N GLY A 225 -2.31 8.15 -24.00
CA GLY A 225 -1.59 7.06 -23.38
C GLY A 225 -0.71 7.47 -22.19
N PRO A 226 -0.05 6.49 -21.55
CA PRO A 226 0.62 6.67 -20.26
C PRO A 226 2.01 7.31 -20.33
N THR A 227 2.56 7.59 -21.51
CA THR A 227 3.99 7.88 -21.71
C THR A 227 4.46 9.09 -20.91
N ALA A 228 3.70 10.18 -20.88
CA ALA A 228 4.07 11.40 -20.17
C ALA A 228 4.10 11.16 -18.65
N LEU A 229 3.04 10.56 -18.09
CA LEU A 229 2.96 10.22 -16.66
C LEU A 229 3.98 9.12 -16.27
N GLY A 230 4.22 8.16 -17.19
CA GLY A 230 5.23 7.11 -17.01
C GLY A 230 6.64 7.70 -16.84
N ARG A 231 7.01 8.70 -17.66
CA ARG A 231 8.29 9.42 -17.51
C ARG A 231 8.36 10.16 -16.18
N LEU A 232 7.32 10.90 -15.82
CA LEU A 232 7.27 11.65 -14.55
C LEU A 232 7.49 10.73 -13.34
N VAL A 233 6.78 9.60 -13.26
CA VAL A 233 6.90 8.69 -12.13
C VAL A 233 8.26 7.98 -12.11
N THR A 234 8.83 7.66 -13.28
CA THR A 234 10.16 7.04 -13.39
C THR A 234 11.26 8.00 -12.94
N GLU A 235 11.21 9.26 -13.38
CA GLU A 235 12.15 10.29 -12.95
C GLU A 235 12.05 10.58 -11.44
N ALA A 236 10.83 10.61 -10.90
CA ALA A 236 10.59 10.77 -9.48
C ALA A 236 11.16 9.60 -8.66
N ALA A 237 10.90 8.36 -9.10
CA ALA A 237 11.44 7.16 -8.45
C ALA A 237 12.97 7.10 -8.50
N ALA A 238 13.59 7.51 -9.61
CA ALA A 238 15.04 7.58 -9.75
C ALA A 238 15.66 8.60 -8.78
N LYS A 239 15.03 9.77 -8.58
CA LYS A 239 15.46 10.75 -7.57
C LYS A 239 15.44 10.19 -6.16
N VAL A 240 14.39 9.44 -5.82
CA VAL A 240 14.30 8.77 -4.49
C VAL A 240 15.40 7.74 -4.34
N SER A 241 15.63 6.90 -5.36
CA SER A 241 16.70 5.89 -5.36
C SER A 241 18.07 6.51 -5.10
N ALA A 242 18.42 7.57 -5.83
CA ALA A 242 19.67 8.31 -5.61
C ALA A 242 19.78 8.91 -4.20
N GLY A 243 18.69 9.40 -3.63
CA GLY A 243 18.65 9.92 -2.27
C GLY A 243 18.86 8.86 -1.18
N LEU A 244 18.45 7.61 -1.42
CA LEU A 244 18.68 6.48 -0.51
C LEU A 244 20.14 6.02 -0.52
N GLU A 245 20.80 6.01 -1.68
CA GLU A 245 22.21 5.66 -1.81
C GLU A 245 23.12 6.62 -1.00
N LEU A 246 22.84 7.92 -1.03
CA LEU A 246 23.60 8.95 -0.31
C LEU A 246 23.47 8.87 1.22
N ARG A 247 22.39 8.29 1.74
CA ARG A 247 22.15 8.18 3.19
C ARG A 247 22.80 6.93 3.81
N SER A 248 23.22 5.99 3.00
CA SER A 248 23.80 4.71 3.43
C SER A 248 25.33 4.74 3.48
N THR A 249 25.94 5.87 3.09
CA THR A 249 27.39 6.17 3.19
C THR A 249 27.65 7.07 4.37
#